data_75b6a964bfabc6e14e81d3f14e99010c
#
_entry.id   75b6a964bfabc6e14e81d3f14e99010c
#
_cell.length_a   1.000
_cell.length_b   1.000
_cell.length_c   1.000
_cell.angle_alpha   90.00
_cell.angle_beta   90.00
_cell.angle_gamma   90.00
#
_symmetry.space_group_name_H-M   'P 1'
#
loop_
_entity.id
_entity.type
_entity.pdbx_description
1 polymer ?
#
loop_
_entity_poly.entity_id
_entity_poly.type
_entity_poly.pdbx_seq_one_letter_code
_entity_poly.pdbx_strand_id
1 'polypeptide(L)'
;MHILSKRDKMYDVCFQNKYGGEYMSTKKKKKRKKKQHRFFWFVIKLQIVLMLVVLAGFGYYYFGGYADQIQQMRREAVQEVSASDDSTFIPSQTCSVFDKDGKLISERRGDKNAQYVKYEDIPKNFVAAIISIEDKKFYQHNGVDLKALMRAVKATVMSKLKKSQGGTQGGSTITMQLAKLIYMQPKQTWQYKVKQMFLAWELEKRYSKDKIMEFYLNNVYFANGYYGIDAACHGYFN
;
A
#
# COMPACT_ATOMS: atom_id res chain seq x y z
N MET A 1 6.24 -53.47 -75.77
CA MET A 1 6.90 -52.22 -75.34
C MET A 1 6.15 -51.46 -74.20
N HIS A 2 5.22 -52.12 -73.55
CA HIS A 2 4.40 -51.47 -72.48
C HIS A 2 4.62 -51.97 -71.03
N ILE A 3 5.48 -52.98 -70.86
CA ILE A 3 5.68 -53.62 -69.50
C ILE A 3 6.82 -52.98 -68.77
N LEU A 4 7.81 -52.39 -69.41
CA LEU A 4 8.95 -51.69 -68.77
C LEU A 4 8.56 -50.38 -68.12
N SER A 5 7.58 -49.64 -68.57
CA SER A 5 7.13 -48.34 -68.04
C SER A 5 6.42 -48.44 -66.69
N LYS A 6 5.84 -49.59 -66.35
CA LYS A 6 5.20 -49.76 -64.99
C LYS A 6 6.16 -50.11 -63.92
N ARG A 7 7.27 -50.77 -64.23
CA ARG A 7 8.31 -51.17 -63.30
C ARG A 7 9.12 -49.96 -62.76
N ASP A 8 9.50 -49.05 -63.65
CA ASP A 8 10.26 -47.84 -63.30
C ASP A 8 9.45 -46.89 -62.46
N LYS A 9 8.15 -46.72 -62.76
CA LYS A 9 7.26 -45.92 -61.91
C LYS A 9 7.08 -46.51 -60.50
N MET A 10 7.11 -47.83 -60.35
CA MET A 10 6.96 -48.49 -59.05
C MET A 10 8.23 -48.40 -58.24
N TYR A 11 9.41 -48.43 -58.84
CA TYR A 11 10.69 -48.18 -58.15
C TYR A 11 10.82 -46.72 -57.71
N ASP A 12 10.41 -45.74 -58.48
CA ASP A 12 10.41 -44.32 -58.13
C ASP A 12 9.45 -44.04 -56.98
N VAL A 13 8.27 -44.64 -56.91
CA VAL A 13 7.33 -44.49 -55.79
C VAL A 13 7.85 -45.16 -54.52
N CYS A 14 8.49 -46.34 -54.65
CA CYS A 14 9.12 -46.98 -53.46
C CYS A 14 10.34 -46.20 -52.97
N PHE A 15 11.16 -45.65 -53.85
CA PHE A 15 12.32 -44.86 -53.48
C PHE A 15 11.93 -43.54 -52.83
N GLN A 16 10.92 -42.86 -53.36
CA GLN A 16 10.35 -41.65 -52.74
C GLN A 16 9.73 -41.92 -51.35
N ASN A 17 9.05 -43.04 -51.14
CA ASN A 17 8.47 -43.39 -49.87
C ASN A 17 9.52 -43.74 -48.81
N LYS A 18 10.59 -44.44 -49.21
CA LYS A 18 11.64 -44.85 -48.23
C LYS A 18 12.59 -43.73 -47.83
N TYR A 19 12.96 -42.83 -48.71
CA TYR A 19 13.91 -41.75 -48.46
C TYR A 19 13.27 -40.36 -48.31
N GLY A 20 12.09 -40.14 -48.88
CA GLY A 20 11.32 -38.89 -48.70
C GLY A 20 10.83 -38.68 -47.29
N GLY A 21 10.48 -39.77 -46.58
CA GLY A 21 10.07 -39.72 -45.19
C GLY A 21 11.20 -39.29 -44.23
N GLU A 22 12.42 -39.81 -44.45
CA GLU A 22 13.61 -39.41 -43.62
C GLU A 22 14.04 -37.97 -43.89
N TYR A 23 14.05 -37.55 -45.15
CA TYR A 23 14.42 -36.19 -45.55
C TYR A 23 13.42 -35.15 -45.01
N MET A 24 12.13 -35.44 -45.02
CA MET A 24 11.09 -34.59 -44.44
C MET A 24 11.17 -34.57 -42.89
N SER A 25 11.48 -35.70 -42.26
CA SER A 25 11.68 -35.80 -40.81
C SER A 25 12.90 -34.98 -40.35
N THR A 26 14.01 -35.03 -41.06
CA THR A 26 15.22 -34.23 -40.73
C THR A 26 15.01 -32.73 -40.96
N LYS A 27 14.29 -32.31 -42.00
CA LYS A 27 13.91 -30.91 -42.22
C LYS A 27 12.99 -30.38 -41.09
N LYS A 28 12.00 -31.17 -40.63
CA LYS A 28 11.14 -30.81 -39.49
C LYS A 28 11.91 -30.70 -38.21
N LYS A 29 12.84 -31.63 -37.91
CA LYS A 29 13.74 -31.57 -36.72
C LYS A 29 14.66 -30.33 -36.75
N LYS A 30 15.26 -30.01 -37.92
CA LYS A 30 16.10 -28.79 -38.05
C LYS A 30 15.29 -27.50 -37.88
N LYS A 31 14.05 -27.42 -38.42
CA LYS A 31 13.16 -26.25 -38.21
C LYS A 31 12.75 -26.09 -36.75
N ARG A 32 12.45 -27.18 -36.02
CA ARG A 32 12.13 -27.15 -34.58
C ARG A 32 13.32 -26.68 -33.74
N LYS A 33 14.53 -27.21 -33.96
CA LYS A 33 15.76 -26.78 -33.28
C LYS A 33 16.03 -25.27 -33.51
N LYS A 34 15.89 -24.77 -34.73
CA LYS A 34 16.10 -23.35 -35.05
C LYS A 34 15.04 -22.46 -34.42
N LYS A 35 13.78 -22.93 -34.24
CA LYS A 35 12.72 -22.20 -33.52
C LYS A 35 12.98 -22.16 -32.03
N GLN A 36 13.43 -23.28 -31.41
CA GLN A 36 13.82 -23.33 -30.01
C GLN A 36 15.03 -22.42 -29.71
N HIS A 37 16.03 -22.41 -30.55
CA HIS A 37 17.20 -21.54 -30.40
C HIS A 37 16.82 -20.06 -30.49
N ARG A 38 15.92 -19.68 -31.43
CA ARG A 38 15.41 -18.30 -31.51
C ARG A 38 14.60 -17.90 -30.28
N PHE A 39 13.78 -18.80 -29.73
CA PHE A 39 13.02 -18.58 -28.51
C PHE A 39 13.96 -18.43 -27.31
N PHE A 40 14.97 -19.28 -27.19
CA PHE A 40 15.98 -19.18 -26.13
C PHE A 40 16.72 -17.82 -26.15
N TRP A 41 17.17 -17.39 -27.32
CA TRP A 41 17.78 -16.06 -27.47
C TRP A 41 16.83 -14.91 -27.21
N PHE A 42 15.54 -15.07 -27.52
CA PHE A 42 14.53 -14.09 -27.19
C PHE A 42 14.37 -13.95 -25.66
N VAL A 43 14.30 -15.07 -24.93
CA VAL A 43 14.23 -15.06 -23.45
C VAL A 43 15.46 -14.42 -22.84
N ILE A 44 16.67 -14.74 -23.34
CA ILE A 44 17.92 -14.10 -22.85
C ILE A 44 17.89 -12.59 -23.11
N LYS A 45 17.49 -12.16 -24.29
CA LYS A 45 17.39 -10.72 -24.59
C LYS A 45 16.38 -10.02 -23.66
N LEU A 46 15.25 -10.66 -23.41
CA LEU A 46 14.24 -10.13 -22.48
C LEU A 46 14.79 -10.01 -21.07
N GLN A 47 15.54 -11.00 -20.59
CA GLN A 47 16.19 -10.96 -19.27
C GLN A 47 17.25 -9.84 -19.19
N ILE A 48 18.04 -9.66 -20.23
CA ILE A 48 19.04 -8.57 -20.30
C ILE A 48 18.34 -7.21 -20.25
N VAL A 49 17.27 -7.02 -21.04
CA VAL A 49 16.50 -5.77 -21.01
C VAL A 49 15.89 -5.52 -19.62
N LEU A 50 15.33 -6.55 -18.99
CA LEU A 50 14.79 -6.45 -17.64
C LEU A 50 15.90 -6.06 -16.63
N MET A 51 17.07 -6.69 -16.72
CA MET A 51 18.23 -6.36 -15.88
C MET A 51 18.69 -4.92 -16.08
N LEU A 52 18.76 -4.44 -17.34
CA LEU A 52 19.10 -3.05 -17.63
C LEU A 52 18.09 -2.06 -17.08
N VAL A 53 16.80 -2.37 -17.16
CA VAL A 53 15.73 -1.54 -16.56
C VAL A 53 15.86 -1.48 -15.03
N VAL A 54 16.17 -2.61 -14.39
CA VAL A 54 16.40 -2.65 -12.94
C VAL A 54 17.65 -1.84 -12.56
N LEU A 55 18.74 -1.97 -13.30
CA LEU A 55 19.99 -1.20 -13.07
C LEU A 55 19.77 0.30 -13.32
N ALA A 56 19.03 0.67 -14.36
CA ALA A 56 18.67 2.07 -14.61
C ALA A 56 17.79 2.64 -13.51
N GLY A 57 16.80 1.86 -13.02
CA GLY A 57 15.96 2.23 -11.88
C GLY A 57 16.77 2.39 -10.59
N PHE A 58 17.72 1.50 -10.34
CA PHE A 58 18.63 1.58 -9.19
C PHE A 58 19.55 2.82 -9.30
N GLY A 59 20.11 3.07 -10.48
CA GLY A 59 20.91 4.28 -10.74
C GLY A 59 20.09 5.54 -10.52
N TYR A 60 18.88 5.61 -11.06
CA TYR A 60 17.97 6.75 -10.85
C TYR A 60 17.65 6.98 -9.38
N TYR A 61 17.41 5.90 -8.62
CA TYR A 61 17.16 5.96 -7.18
C TYR A 61 18.33 6.56 -6.41
N TYR A 62 19.57 6.12 -6.70
CA TYR A 62 20.76 6.60 -5.99
C TYR A 62 21.23 7.98 -6.48
N PHE A 63 21.38 8.17 -7.79
CA PHE A 63 21.88 9.42 -8.36
C PHE A 63 20.82 10.53 -8.42
N GLY A 64 19.53 10.20 -8.39
CA GLY A 64 18.43 11.16 -8.32
C GLY A 64 18.19 11.77 -6.94
N GLY A 65 19.02 11.43 -5.92
CA GLY A 65 18.87 11.94 -4.55
C GLY A 65 17.67 11.38 -3.77
N TYR A 66 16.95 10.41 -4.32
CA TYR A 66 15.80 9.81 -3.64
C TYR A 66 16.20 9.01 -2.40
N ALA A 67 17.35 8.35 -2.44
CA ALA A 67 17.89 7.60 -1.31
C ALA A 67 18.10 8.52 -0.09
N ASP A 68 18.72 9.67 -0.31
CA ASP A 68 18.98 10.65 0.75
C ASP A 68 17.69 11.24 1.30
N GLN A 69 16.74 11.58 0.42
CA GLN A 69 15.42 12.07 0.84
C GLN A 69 14.68 11.04 1.70
N ILE A 70 14.70 9.77 1.33
CA ILE A 70 14.05 8.70 2.10
C ILE A 70 14.73 8.52 3.46
N GLN A 71 16.07 8.53 3.51
CA GLN A 71 16.81 8.46 4.76
C GLN A 71 16.56 9.69 5.66
N GLN A 72 16.46 10.88 5.08
CA GLN A 72 16.11 12.08 5.81
C GLN A 72 14.72 11.96 6.43
N MET A 73 13.70 11.59 5.66
CA MET A 73 12.33 11.38 6.17
C MET A 73 12.28 10.35 7.29
N ARG A 74 13.09 9.28 7.19
CA ARG A 74 13.21 8.28 8.26
C ARG A 74 13.82 8.88 9.52
N ARG A 75 14.93 9.64 9.40
CA ARG A 75 15.57 10.30 10.56
C ARG A 75 14.61 11.29 11.24
N GLU A 76 13.92 12.11 10.46
CA GLU A 76 12.91 13.03 10.95
C GLU A 76 11.81 12.30 11.72
N ALA A 77 11.26 11.21 11.16
CA ALA A 77 10.23 10.42 11.80
C ALA A 77 10.70 9.82 13.14
N VAL A 78 11.91 9.27 13.20
CA VAL A 78 12.52 8.78 14.45
C VAL A 78 12.65 9.90 15.46
N GLN A 79 13.16 11.06 15.04
CA GLN A 79 13.38 12.21 15.91
C GLN A 79 12.05 12.77 16.46
N GLU A 80 11.06 12.97 15.59
CA GLU A 80 9.73 13.47 15.97
C GLU A 80 9.04 12.55 16.98
N VAL A 81 9.00 11.23 16.70
CA VAL A 81 8.37 10.26 17.62
C VAL A 81 9.17 10.10 18.91
N SER A 82 10.50 10.15 18.87
CA SER A 82 11.34 10.05 20.08
C SER A 82 11.17 11.26 21.00
N ALA A 83 10.96 12.45 20.44
CA ALA A 83 10.72 13.68 21.19
C ALA A 83 9.29 13.79 21.74
N SER A 84 8.35 12.97 21.27
CA SER A 84 6.96 12.98 21.70
C SER A 84 6.78 12.22 23.01
N ASP A 85 5.83 12.66 23.80
CA ASP A 85 5.31 11.98 25.00
C ASP A 85 3.78 11.85 24.87
N ASP A 86 3.14 11.28 25.89
CA ASP A 86 1.67 11.12 25.89
C ASP A 86 0.94 12.47 25.76
N SER A 87 1.51 13.57 26.28
CA SER A 87 0.91 14.89 26.18
C SER A 87 0.82 15.41 24.74
N THR A 88 1.72 14.96 23.86
CA THR A 88 1.71 15.29 22.43
C THR A 88 0.42 14.84 21.73
N PHE A 89 -0.22 13.80 22.24
CA PHE A 89 -1.45 13.22 21.67
C PHE A 89 -2.72 13.69 22.37
N ILE A 90 -2.59 14.50 23.42
CA ILE A 90 -3.75 15.08 24.11
C ILE A 90 -4.16 16.35 23.36
N PRO A 91 -5.36 16.38 22.75
CA PRO A 91 -5.83 17.59 22.09
C PRO A 91 -6.05 18.73 23.07
N SER A 92 -6.04 19.97 22.59
CA SER A 92 -6.41 21.13 23.43
C SER A 92 -7.82 20.92 23.97
N GLN A 93 -7.91 20.74 25.28
CA GLN A 93 -9.17 20.40 25.96
C GLN A 93 -10.03 21.63 26.14
N THR A 94 -11.35 21.41 26.19
CA THR A 94 -12.30 22.40 26.64
C THR A 94 -12.15 22.62 28.14
N CYS A 95 -11.99 23.86 28.56
CA CYS A 95 -11.97 24.23 29.97
C CYS A 95 -13.38 24.64 30.43
N SER A 96 -13.99 23.85 31.28
CA SER A 96 -15.29 24.17 31.88
C SER A 96 -15.06 24.85 33.25
N VAL A 97 -15.67 26.00 33.43
CA VAL A 97 -15.62 26.78 34.66
C VAL A 97 -16.95 26.61 35.39
N PHE A 98 -16.87 26.11 36.63
CA PHE A 98 -18.03 25.88 37.47
C PHE A 98 -18.06 26.89 38.62
N ASP A 99 -19.26 27.21 39.17
CA ASP A 99 -19.41 27.95 40.42
C ASP A 99 -19.12 27.05 41.66
N LYS A 100 -19.22 27.65 42.81
CA LYS A 100 -19.02 26.95 44.10
C LYS A 100 -20.04 25.81 44.37
N ASP A 101 -21.17 25.85 43.70
CA ASP A 101 -22.27 24.89 43.82
C ASP A 101 -22.24 23.83 42.69
N GLY A 102 -21.19 23.83 41.87
CA GLY A 102 -20.98 22.87 40.77
C GLY A 102 -21.79 23.20 39.48
N LYS A 103 -22.38 24.40 39.41
CA LYS A 103 -23.12 24.84 38.24
C LYS A 103 -22.15 25.40 37.19
N LEU A 104 -22.28 24.96 35.96
CA LEU A 104 -21.48 25.44 34.84
C LEU A 104 -21.69 26.94 34.59
N ILE A 105 -20.64 27.74 34.72
CA ILE A 105 -20.64 29.18 34.46
C ILE A 105 -20.29 29.45 32.98
N SER A 106 -19.25 28.79 32.48
CA SER A 106 -18.71 29.06 31.17
C SER A 106 -17.89 27.86 30.67
N GLU A 107 -17.94 27.62 29.36
CA GLU A 107 -17.02 26.74 28.68
C GLU A 107 -16.08 27.56 27.79
N ARG A 108 -14.79 27.48 28.05
CA ARG A 108 -13.77 27.93 27.10
C ARG A 108 -13.37 26.76 26.23
N ARG A 109 -13.84 26.76 25.02
CA ARG A 109 -13.45 25.79 24.01
C ARG A 109 -12.03 26.10 23.56
N GLY A 110 -11.15 25.09 23.61
CA GLY A 110 -9.88 25.14 22.89
C GLY A 110 -10.13 25.13 21.38
N ASP A 111 -9.08 25.15 20.58
CA ASP A 111 -9.17 25.07 19.11
C ASP A 111 -9.92 23.82 18.64
N LYS A 112 -9.96 22.79 19.49
CA LYS A 112 -10.71 21.55 19.27
C LYS A 112 -11.61 21.33 20.51
N ASN A 113 -12.93 21.22 20.28
CA ASN A 113 -13.87 20.86 21.36
C ASN A 113 -13.69 19.36 21.65
N ALA A 114 -12.81 19.01 22.59
CA ALA A 114 -12.44 17.63 22.89
C ALA A 114 -12.20 17.46 24.40
N GLN A 115 -12.75 16.38 24.97
CA GLN A 115 -12.31 15.82 26.23
C GLN A 115 -11.56 14.53 25.96
N TYR A 116 -10.47 14.28 26.68
CA TYR A 116 -9.66 13.09 26.49
C TYR A 116 -10.25 11.90 27.22
N VAL A 117 -10.48 10.81 26.48
CA VAL A 117 -11.03 9.55 27.00
C VAL A 117 -9.95 8.49 26.99
N LYS A 118 -9.74 7.80 28.12
CA LYS A 118 -8.81 6.68 28.20
C LYS A 118 -9.36 5.46 27.47
N TYR A 119 -8.48 4.59 26.97
CA TYR A 119 -8.88 3.41 26.23
C TYR A 119 -9.85 2.49 26.99
N GLU A 120 -9.65 2.35 28.30
CA GLU A 120 -10.49 1.53 29.19
C GLU A 120 -11.93 2.03 29.28
N ASP A 121 -12.17 3.33 29.06
CA ASP A 121 -13.48 3.96 29.09
C ASP A 121 -14.19 3.94 27.74
N ILE A 122 -13.48 3.53 26.66
CA ILE A 122 -14.05 3.45 25.32
C ILE A 122 -14.79 2.11 25.15
N PRO A 123 -16.06 2.12 24.72
CA PRO A 123 -16.81 0.90 24.50
C PRO A 123 -16.16 0.00 23.45
N LYS A 124 -15.92 -1.28 23.79
CA LYS A 124 -15.28 -2.26 22.89
C LYS A 124 -15.98 -2.41 21.56
N ASN A 125 -17.30 -2.27 21.52
CA ASN A 125 -18.10 -2.33 20.29
C ASN A 125 -17.77 -1.16 19.36
N PHE A 126 -17.47 0.01 19.91
CA PHE A 126 -17.06 1.18 19.13
C PHE A 126 -15.68 0.96 18.50
N VAL A 127 -14.73 0.49 19.30
CA VAL A 127 -13.39 0.11 18.80
C VAL A 127 -13.49 -0.91 17.67
N ALA A 128 -14.31 -1.96 17.85
CA ALA A 128 -14.53 -2.98 16.83
C ALA A 128 -15.15 -2.42 15.54
N ALA A 129 -16.08 -1.47 15.66
CA ALA A 129 -16.67 -0.80 14.51
C ALA A 129 -15.65 0.01 13.72
N ILE A 130 -14.83 0.81 14.41
CA ILE A 130 -13.74 1.59 13.77
C ILE A 130 -12.75 0.68 13.06
N ILE A 131 -12.28 -0.38 13.71
CA ILE A 131 -11.36 -1.36 13.11
C ILE A 131 -11.98 -1.99 11.86
N SER A 132 -13.26 -2.33 11.92
CA SER A 132 -13.96 -2.98 10.80
C SER A 132 -14.08 -2.10 9.56
N ILE A 133 -14.12 -0.79 9.75
CA ILE A 133 -14.26 0.20 8.67
C ILE A 133 -12.89 0.67 8.17
N GLU A 134 -12.04 1.11 9.10
CA GLU A 134 -10.79 1.79 8.78
C GLU A 134 -9.62 0.84 8.54
N ASP A 135 -9.50 -0.21 9.38
CA ASP A 135 -8.31 -1.06 9.38
C ASP A 135 -8.59 -2.47 9.94
N LYS A 136 -9.17 -3.33 9.13
CA LYS A 136 -9.57 -4.70 9.53
C LYS A 136 -8.45 -5.56 10.09
N LYS A 137 -7.20 -5.17 9.85
CA LYS A 137 -6.00 -5.90 10.28
C LYS A 137 -5.17 -5.13 11.29
N PHE A 138 -5.74 -4.16 11.97
CA PHE A 138 -5.06 -3.27 12.89
C PHE A 138 -4.13 -4.02 13.85
N TYR A 139 -4.58 -5.09 14.47
CA TYR A 139 -3.79 -5.90 15.41
C TYR A 139 -2.79 -6.87 14.74
N GLN A 140 -2.77 -6.96 13.39
CA GLN A 140 -1.95 -7.93 12.66
C GLN A 140 -0.72 -7.35 11.97
N HIS A 141 -0.63 -6.02 11.88
CA HIS A 141 0.49 -5.34 11.23
C HIS A 141 1.17 -4.36 12.19
N ASN A 142 2.40 -3.97 11.86
CA ASN A 142 3.20 -3.02 12.63
C ASN A 142 3.14 -1.63 11.96
N GLY A 143 2.01 -0.94 12.06
CA GLY A 143 1.81 0.42 11.58
C GLY A 143 1.39 0.54 10.10
N VAL A 144 1.81 -0.37 9.22
CA VAL A 144 1.50 -0.33 7.79
C VAL A 144 1.04 -1.70 7.30
N ASP A 145 -0.16 -1.80 6.71
CA ASP A 145 -0.58 -2.97 5.95
C ASP A 145 -0.08 -2.86 4.49
N LEU A 146 1.08 -3.45 4.22
CA LEU A 146 1.67 -3.46 2.88
C LEU A 146 0.77 -4.12 1.84
N LYS A 147 -0.03 -5.14 2.23
CA LYS A 147 -0.95 -5.81 1.30
C LYS A 147 -2.11 -4.90 0.92
N ALA A 148 -2.67 -4.15 1.89
CA ALA A 148 -3.71 -3.16 1.63
C ALA A 148 -3.15 -2.00 0.76
N LEU A 149 -1.95 -1.52 1.07
CA LEU A 149 -1.28 -0.48 0.30
C LEU A 149 -1.07 -0.91 -1.16
N MET A 150 -0.56 -2.11 -1.40
CA MET A 150 -0.37 -2.66 -2.75
C MET A 150 -1.69 -2.80 -3.51
N ARG A 151 -2.77 -3.23 -2.84
CA ARG A 151 -4.11 -3.28 -3.44
C ARG A 151 -4.59 -1.89 -3.85
N ALA A 152 -4.44 -0.90 -2.98
CA ALA A 152 -4.84 0.49 -3.25
C ALA A 152 -4.05 1.09 -4.42
N VAL A 153 -2.74 0.88 -4.48
CA VAL A 153 -1.89 1.31 -5.60
C VAL A 153 -2.35 0.65 -6.91
N LYS A 154 -2.54 -0.68 -6.90
CA LYS A 154 -3.05 -1.42 -8.08
C LYS A 154 -4.40 -0.88 -8.53
N ALA A 155 -5.34 -0.65 -7.61
CA ALA A 155 -6.66 -0.12 -7.92
C ALA A 155 -6.57 1.29 -8.55
N THR A 156 -5.71 2.17 -8.00
CA THR A 156 -5.48 3.51 -8.53
C THR A 156 -4.88 3.49 -9.93
N VAL A 157 -3.90 2.64 -10.18
CA VAL A 157 -3.30 2.49 -11.52
C VAL A 157 -4.33 1.95 -12.50
N MET A 158 -5.09 0.92 -12.12
CA MET A 158 -6.11 0.32 -12.98
C MET A 158 -7.27 1.28 -13.28
N SER A 159 -7.71 2.10 -12.30
CA SER A 159 -8.75 3.10 -12.53
C SER A 159 -8.30 4.19 -13.51
N LYS A 160 -7.05 4.65 -13.40
CA LYS A 160 -6.46 5.60 -14.34
C LYS A 160 -6.36 5.04 -15.76
N LEU A 161 -5.95 3.78 -15.90
CA LEU A 161 -5.85 3.11 -17.20
C LEU A 161 -7.22 2.86 -17.85
N LYS A 162 -8.23 2.50 -17.04
CA LYS A 162 -9.58 2.18 -17.54
C LYS A 162 -10.50 3.41 -17.63
N LYS A 163 -10.06 4.60 -17.23
CA LYS A 163 -10.89 5.82 -17.12
C LYS A 163 -12.19 5.58 -16.32
N SER A 164 -12.17 4.62 -15.39
CA SER A 164 -13.31 4.24 -14.57
C SER A 164 -13.29 5.01 -13.26
N GLN A 165 -14.40 5.63 -12.89
CA GLN A 165 -14.61 6.28 -11.57
C GLN A 165 -14.92 5.23 -10.49
N GLY A 166 -14.10 4.21 -10.35
CA GLY A 166 -14.21 3.24 -9.27
C GLY A 166 -13.66 3.84 -7.97
N GLY A 167 -14.44 3.84 -6.90
CA GLY A 167 -13.98 4.24 -5.56
C GLY A 167 -12.75 3.45 -5.15
N THR A 168 -11.67 4.15 -4.84
CA THR A 168 -10.44 3.53 -4.35
C THR A 168 -10.61 3.22 -2.87
N GLN A 169 -10.62 1.94 -2.52
CA GLN A 169 -10.56 1.51 -1.12
C GLN A 169 -9.26 2.06 -0.50
N GLY A 170 -9.37 2.77 0.63
CA GLY A 170 -8.21 3.36 1.31
C GLY A 170 -7.15 2.32 1.67
N GLY A 171 -5.89 2.68 1.49
CA GLY A 171 -4.74 1.84 1.86
C GLY A 171 -4.00 2.35 3.10
N SER A 172 -4.60 3.27 3.86
CA SER A 172 -4.00 3.84 5.08
C SER A 172 -4.53 3.09 6.30
N THR A 173 -3.64 2.78 7.24
CA THR A 173 -3.97 2.17 8.52
C THR A 173 -4.37 3.23 9.56
N ILE A 174 -4.95 2.81 10.68
CA ILE A 174 -5.27 3.68 11.82
C ILE A 174 -4.00 4.39 12.31
N THR A 175 -2.89 3.67 12.46
CA THR A 175 -1.60 4.25 12.89
C THR A 175 -1.07 5.28 11.91
N MET A 176 -1.21 5.04 10.60
CA MET A 176 -0.86 6.02 9.57
C MET A 176 -1.76 7.26 9.64
N GLN A 177 -3.04 7.09 9.96
CA GLN A 177 -3.96 8.22 10.13
C GLN A 177 -3.60 9.03 11.38
N LEU A 178 -3.30 8.38 12.50
CA LEU A 178 -2.79 9.06 13.71
C LEU A 178 -1.52 9.85 13.41
N ALA A 179 -0.53 9.24 12.74
CA ALA A 179 0.70 9.91 12.35
C ALA A 179 0.44 11.19 11.54
N LYS A 180 -0.53 11.14 10.63
CA LYS A 180 -0.95 12.31 9.84
C LYS A 180 -1.57 13.39 10.73
N LEU A 181 -2.44 13.02 11.67
CA LEU A 181 -3.16 13.97 12.51
C LEU A 181 -2.23 14.76 13.45
N ILE A 182 -1.15 14.11 13.92
CA ILE A 182 -0.27 14.69 14.94
C ILE A 182 0.93 15.41 14.31
N TYR A 183 1.60 14.78 13.33
CA TYR A 183 2.93 15.24 12.89
C TYR A 183 2.91 15.91 11.51
N MET A 184 1.79 15.90 10.77
CA MET A 184 1.85 16.28 9.37
C MET A 184 0.78 17.29 8.98
N GLN A 185 1.19 18.30 8.23
CA GLN A 185 0.24 19.16 7.53
C GLN A 185 -0.19 18.50 6.19
N PRO A 186 -1.46 18.64 5.77
CA PRO A 186 -1.97 18.01 4.56
C PRO A 186 -1.17 18.38 3.31
N LYS A 187 -0.58 17.39 2.63
CA LYS A 187 0.08 17.50 1.32
C LYS A 187 -0.22 16.26 0.50
N GLN A 188 -0.25 16.42 -0.85
CA GLN A 188 -0.52 15.28 -1.75
C GLN A 188 0.74 14.93 -2.55
N THR A 189 1.79 14.49 -1.85
CA THR A 189 3.06 14.09 -2.47
C THR A 189 3.42 12.66 -2.07
N TRP A 190 4.29 12.02 -2.84
CA TRP A 190 4.78 10.69 -2.49
C TRP A 190 5.63 10.74 -1.21
N GLN A 191 6.42 11.81 -1.03
CA GLN A 191 7.22 12.04 0.18
C GLN A 191 6.33 12.07 1.43
N TYR A 192 5.19 12.76 1.35
CA TYR A 192 4.20 12.79 2.41
C TYR A 192 3.76 11.39 2.82
N LYS A 193 3.47 10.52 1.83
CA LYS A 193 3.05 9.14 2.12
C LYS A 193 4.15 8.29 2.70
N VAL A 194 5.39 8.45 2.24
CA VAL A 194 6.56 7.73 2.77
C VAL A 194 6.86 8.18 4.21
N LYS A 195 6.86 9.49 4.48
CA LYS A 195 7.05 10.02 5.84
C LYS A 195 5.96 9.49 6.80
N GLN A 196 4.70 9.46 6.35
CA GLN A 196 3.58 8.91 7.11
C GLN A 196 3.82 7.43 7.49
N MET A 197 4.38 6.64 6.58
CA MET A 197 4.71 5.23 6.86
C MET A 197 5.83 5.11 7.90
N PHE A 198 6.89 5.91 7.81
CA PHE A 198 7.96 5.90 8.80
C PHE A 198 7.47 6.31 10.20
N LEU A 199 6.68 7.37 10.28
CA LEU A 199 6.04 7.80 11.53
C LEU A 199 5.18 6.68 12.14
N ALA A 200 4.37 6.00 11.30
CA ALA A 200 3.55 4.89 11.77
C ALA A 200 4.39 3.72 12.31
N TRP A 201 5.51 3.39 11.67
CA TRP A 201 6.42 2.35 12.17
C TRP A 201 7.08 2.73 13.49
N GLU A 202 7.49 3.99 13.66
CA GLU A 202 8.10 4.43 14.92
C GLU A 202 7.07 4.51 16.06
N LEU A 203 5.83 4.92 15.77
CA LEU A 203 4.74 4.90 16.76
C LEU A 203 4.46 3.47 17.27
N GLU A 204 4.41 2.49 16.40
CA GLU A 204 4.17 1.08 16.78
C GLU A 204 5.32 0.44 17.56
N LYS A 205 6.52 0.98 17.46
CA LYS A 205 7.65 0.55 18.31
C LYS A 205 7.54 1.10 19.72
N ARG A 206 6.91 2.26 19.88
CA ARG A 206 6.87 2.99 21.13
C ARG A 206 5.60 2.75 21.93
N TYR A 207 4.47 2.59 21.27
CA TYR A 207 3.15 2.52 21.87
C TYR A 207 2.44 1.20 21.56
N SER A 208 1.69 0.68 22.51
CA SER A 208 0.82 -0.49 22.27
C SER A 208 -0.32 -0.15 21.32
N LYS A 209 -0.91 -1.17 20.74
CA LYS A 209 -2.08 -1.03 19.85
C LYS A 209 -3.25 -0.30 20.51
N ASP A 210 -3.52 -0.63 21.77
CA ASP A 210 -4.59 -0.01 22.53
C ASP A 210 -4.30 1.48 22.79
N LYS A 211 -3.04 1.82 23.06
CA LYS A 211 -2.63 3.22 23.24
C LYS A 211 -2.68 4.01 21.93
N ILE A 212 -2.31 3.40 20.82
CA ILE A 212 -2.46 4.02 19.49
C ILE A 212 -3.93 4.24 19.15
N MET A 213 -4.82 3.31 19.48
CA MET A 213 -6.26 3.46 19.31
C MET A 213 -6.81 4.57 20.18
N GLU A 214 -6.40 4.64 21.45
CA GLU A 214 -6.75 5.73 22.37
C GLU A 214 -6.40 7.09 21.77
N PHE A 215 -5.15 7.26 21.36
CA PHE A 215 -4.68 8.51 20.74
C PHE A 215 -5.46 8.83 19.45
N TYR A 216 -5.72 7.82 18.61
CA TYR A 216 -6.46 8.01 17.37
C TYR A 216 -7.88 8.51 17.62
N LEU A 217 -8.61 7.84 18.52
CA LEU A 217 -10.01 8.17 18.82
C LEU A 217 -10.18 9.52 19.51
N ASN A 218 -9.16 9.98 20.22
CA ASN A 218 -9.14 11.31 20.83
C ASN A 218 -8.79 12.45 19.87
N ASN A 219 -8.21 12.14 18.68
CA ASN A 219 -7.76 13.15 17.73
C ASN A 219 -8.49 13.15 16.40
N VAL A 220 -9.21 12.09 16.06
CA VAL A 220 -9.89 11.98 14.77
C VAL A 220 -11.07 12.94 14.69
N TYR A 221 -11.28 13.51 13.49
CA TYR A 221 -12.39 14.40 13.21
C TYR A 221 -13.66 13.63 12.84
N PHE A 222 -14.72 13.82 13.61
CA PHE A 222 -16.02 13.15 13.43
C PHE A 222 -17.07 14.02 12.73
N ALA A 223 -16.67 15.00 11.95
CA ALA A 223 -17.54 16.00 11.32
C ALA A 223 -18.14 17.03 12.29
N ASN A 224 -18.85 18.02 11.77
CA ASN A 224 -19.58 19.07 12.51
C ASN A 224 -18.75 19.81 13.60
N GLY A 225 -17.42 19.88 13.42
CA GLY A 225 -16.53 20.53 14.39
C GLY A 225 -16.12 19.64 15.56
N TYR A 226 -16.56 18.38 15.62
CA TYR A 226 -16.21 17.48 16.73
C TYR A 226 -14.91 16.75 16.46
N TYR A 227 -13.94 16.95 17.34
CA TYR A 227 -12.66 16.24 17.38
C TYR A 227 -12.64 15.33 18.61
N GLY A 228 -12.31 14.06 18.40
CA GLY A 228 -12.35 13.05 19.45
C GLY A 228 -13.72 12.45 19.70
N ILE A 229 -13.70 11.26 20.28
CA ILE A 229 -14.88 10.43 20.52
C ILE A 229 -15.87 11.08 21.49
N ASP A 230 -15.36 11.70 22.58
CA ASP A 230 -16.21 12.31 23.60
C ASP A 230 -17.06 13.44 23.02
N ALA A 231 -16.41 14.41 22.37
CA ALA A 231 -17.11 15.52 21.73
C ALA A 231 -18.13 15.05 20.67
N ALA A 232 -17.78 14.00 19.93
CA ALA A 232 -18.70 13.43 18.95
C ALA A 232 -19.91 12.77 19.60
N CYS A 233 -19.70 11.99 20.68
CA CYS A 233 -20.79 11.35 21.40
C CYS A 233 -21.74 12.38 22.00
N HIS A 234 -21.24 13.39 22.70
CA HIS A 234 -22.06 14.47 23.23
C HIS A 234 -22.75 15.30 22.15
N GLY A 235 -22.08 15.54 21.03
CA GLY A 235 -22.65 16.33 19.96
C GLY A 235 -23.72 15.63 19.12
N TYR A 236 -23.68 14.33 19.03
CA TYR A 236 -24.63 13.55 18.22
C TYR A 236 -25.72 12.86 19.02
N PHE A 237 -25.46 12.48 20.26
CA PHE A 237 -26.38 11.64 21.04
C PHE A 237 -26.84 12.30 22.34
N ASN A 238 -26.18 13.35 22.81
CA ASN A 238 -26.49 14.15 23.99
C ASN A 238 -26.92 13.36 25.21
#